data_4a8ca76e3a5db9a84ee5036639609919
#
_entry.id   4a8ca76e3a5db9a84ee5036639609919
#
_cell.length_a   1.000
_cell.length_b   1.000
_cell.length_c   1.000
_cell.angle_alpha   90.00
_cell.angle_beta   90.00
_cell.angle_gamma   90.00
#
_symmetry.space_group_name_H-M   'P 1'
#
loop_
_entity.id
_entity.type
_entity.pdbx_description
1 polymer ?
#
loop_
_entity_poly.entity_id
_entity_poly.type
_entity_poly.pdbx_seq_one_letter_code
_entity_poly.pdbx_strand_id
1 'polypeptide(L)'
;MGSEMCIRDSTDHGHCGALTPDGRVDNDSTVPLYAAMAVSQARAGAHMVSPSGMMDGQIAVIRDALDREGFTDVSIMAYSAKYASAFFGPFRDAVNCSLKGDRKTYQQDPPNRREGLRETLLDLAEGADLVMVKPASHYLDVLSDVAEVSQVPVAAYQVSGEYAMLEAAAANGWIDRRRCIGESLTSIVRAGADLVLTYWAIEAAQMFREDL
;
A
#
# COMPACT_ATOMS: atom_id res chain seq x y z
N MET A 1 15.11 -0.36 7.97
CA MET A 1 14.81 -0.21 6.54
C MET A 1 13.53 -0.97 6.24
N GLY A 2 12.53 -0.33 5.64
CA GLY A 2 11.30 -0.98 5.18
C GLY A 2 11.48 -1.57 3.78
N SER A 3 10.81 -2.66 3.47
CA SER A 3 10.82 -3.31 2.17
C SER A 3 9.40 -3.59 1.72
N GLU A 4 9.00 -3.04 0.56
CA GLU A 4 7.74 -3.39 -0.07
C GLU A 4 7.84 -4.80 -0.67
N MET A 5 6.79 -5.60 -0.45
CA MET A 5 6.68 -6.95 -0.97
C MET A 5 5.64 -6.98 -2.09
N CYS A 6 6.11 -7.05 -3.31
CA CYS A 6 5.22 -7.20 -4.46
C CYS A 6 5.67 -8.39 -5.33
N ILE A 7 4.99 -9.52 -5.21
CA ILE A 7 5.24 -10.71 -6.07
C ILE A 7 5.08 -10.36 -7.55
N ARG A 8 4.24 -9.38 -7.88
CA ARG A 8 4.05 -8.89 -9.26
C ARG A 8 5.36 -8.61 -9.99
N ASP A 9 6.35 -8.03 -9.31
CA ASP A 9 7.63 -7.64 -9.92
C ASP A 9 8.53 -8.85 -10.20
N SER A 10 8.15 -10.02 -9.66
CA SER A 10 8.82 -11.30 -9.84
C SER A 10 8.02 -12.29 -10.70
N THR A 11 6.88 -11.87 -11.26
CA THR A 11 6.03 -12.70 -12.14
C THR A 11 6.06 -12.18 -13.58
N ASP A 12 5.97 -13.08 -14.54
CA ASP A 12 5.91 -12.78 -15.97
C ASP A 12 4.52 -12.24 -16.41
N HIS A 13 3.47 -12.53 -15.64
CA HIS A 13 2.08 -12.14 -15.93
C HIS A 13 1.61 -10.85 -15.24
N GLY A 14 2.39 -10.27 -14.32
CA GLY A 14 2.11 -8.98 -13.67
C GLY A 14 0.98 -8.98 -12.61
N HIS A 15 0.43 -10.12 -12.23
CA HIS A 15 -0.48 -10.25 -11.08
C HIS A 15 0.27 -10.34 -9.75
N CYS A 16 -0.41 -9.97 -8.65
CA CYS A 16 0.17 -9.99 -7.30
C CYS A 16 0.07 -11.36 -6.62
N GLY A 17 0.02 -12.47 -7.36
CA GLY A 17 -0.07 -13.81 -6.82
C GLY A 17 0.09 -14.89 -7.88
N ALA A 18 0.16 -16.14 -7.45
CA ALA A 18 0.15 -17.32 -8.31
C ALA A 18 -1.17 -17.41 -9.09
N LEU A 19 -1.12 -17.93 -10.32
CA LEU A 19 -2.31 -18.10 -11.14
C LEU A 19 -2.77 -19.55 -11.17
N THR A 20 -4.06 -19.74 -11.14
CA THR A 20 -4.71 -21.01 -11.52
C THR A 20 -4.54 -21.28 -13.02
N PRO A 21 -4.75 -22.52 -13.52
CA PRO A 21 -4.66 -22.82 -14.94
C PRO A 21 -5.61 -22.01 -15.83
N ASP A 22 -6.71 -21.50 -15.28
CA ASP A 22 -7.67 -20.62 -15.95
C ASP A 22 -7.37 -19.13 -15.80
N GLY A 23 -6.18 -18.77 -15.22
CA GLY A 23 -5.65 -17.41 -15.19
C GLY A 23 -6.18 -16.53 -14.04
N ARG A 24 -6.84 -17.08 -13.05
CA ARG A 24 -7.25 -16.35 -11.83
C ARG A 24 -6.14 -16.38 -10.78
N VAL A 25 -6.03 -15.35 -9.96
CA VAL A 25 -5.13 -15.38 -8.80
C VAL A 25 -5.67 -16.41 -7.79
N ASP A 26 -4.78 -17.32 -7.38
CA ASP A 26 -5.03 -18.34 -6.37
C ASP A 26 -4.48 -17.87 -5.02
N ASN A 27 -5.38 -17.60 -4.09
CA ASN A 27 -5.05 -17.13 -2.74
C ASN A 27 -4.14 -18.12 -2.03
N ASP A 28 -4.57 -19.39 -1.93
CA ASP A 28 -3.93 -20.39 -1.08
C ASP A 28 -2.54 -20.78 -1.58
N SER A 29 -2.33 -20.77 -2.90
CA SER A 29 -1.00 -20.94 -3.50
C SER A 29 -0.11 -19.70 -3.39
N THR A 30 -0.70 -18.52 -3.21
CA THR A 30 0.01 -17.23 -3.14
C THR A 30 0.56 -16.94 -1.75
N VAL A 31 -0.22 -17.18 -0.72
CA VAL A 31 0.12 -16.83 0.67
C VAL A 31 1.46 -17.41 1.13
N PRO A 32 1.81 -18.70 0.86
CA PRO A 32 3.12 -19.24 1.20
C PRO A 32 4.29 -18.53 0.50
N LEU A 33 4.08 -17.99 -0.70
CA LEU A 33 5.11 -17.26 -1.43
C LEU A 33 5.41 -15.91 -0.75
N TYR A 34 4.38 -15.23 -0.24
CA TYR A 34 4.55 -14.02 0.57
C TYR A 34 5.32 -14.30 1.86
N ALA A 35 5.03 -15.40 2.55
CA ALA A 35 5.76 -15.81 3.73
C ALA A 35 7.26 -16.04 3.44
N ALA A 36 7.56 -16.80 2.38
CA ALA A 36 8.94 -17.05 1.96
C ALA A 36 9.69 -15.76 1.58
N MET A 37 9.02 -14.84 0.90
CA MET A 37 9.57 -13.53 0.54
C MET A 37 9.85 -12.69 1.79
N ALA A 38 8.93 -12.64 2.76
CA ALA A 38 9.10 -11.91 4.01
C ALA A 38 10.34 -12.40 4.77
N VAL A 39 10.49 -13.70 4.94
CA VAL A 39 11.67 -14.30 5.57
C VAL A 39 12.95 -13.97 4.81
N SER A 40 12.93 -14.02 3.47
CA SER A 40 14.09 -13.63 2.66
C SER A 40 14.50 -12.19 2.85
N GLN A 41 13.52 -11.27 2.91
CA GLN A 41 13.78 -9.84 3.15
C GLN A 41 14.27 -9.58 4.58
N ALA A 42 13.72 -10.27 5.58
CA ALA A 42 14.19 -10.20 6.95
C ALA A 42 15.66 -10.69 7.08
N ARG A 43 16.01 -11.80 6.44
CA ARG A 43 17.39 -12.29 6.37
C ARG A 43 18.34 -11.31 5.68
N ALA A 44 17.84 -10.52 4.73
CA ALA A 44 18.61 -9.46 4.08
C ALA A 44 18.71 -8.16 4.91
N GLY A 45 18.10 -8.11 6.11
CA GLY A 45 18.19 -6.99 7.05
C GLY A 45 17.02 -6.01 6.96
N ALA A 46 15.88 -6.38 6.39
CA ALA A 46 14.68 -5.56 6.48
C ALA A 46 14.18 -5.52 7.93
N HIS A 47 13.86 -4.32 8.45
CA HIS A 47 13.25 -4.13 9.76
C HIS A 47 11.72 -4.10 9.68
N MET A 48 11.17 -3.94 8.48
CA MET A 48 9.75 -3.93 8.21
C MET A 48 9.49 -4.52 6.82
N VAL A 49 8.49 -5.37 6.72
CA VAL A 49 7.97 -5.89 5.45
C VAL A 49 6.57 -5.33 5.19
N SER A 50 6.24 -5.09 3.91
CA SER A 50 4.96 -4.46 3.57
C SER A 50 4.29 -5.22 2.40
N PRO A 51 3.53 -6.29 2.72
CA PRO A 51 2.90 -7.13 1.71
C PRO A 51 1.75 -6.41 1.01
N SER A 52 1.82 -6.33 -0.31
CA SER A 52 0.86 -5.60 -1.14
C SER A 52 -0.09 -6.50 -1.94
N GLY A 53 -0.20 -7.78 -1.58
CA GLY A 53 -0.94 -8.79 -2.33
C GLY A 53 -2.44 -8.74 -2.20
N MET A 54 -2.95 -8.32 -1.07
CA MET A 54 -4.38 -8.38 -0.74
C MET A 54 -4.94 -9.82 -0.70
N MET A 55 -4.12 -10.76 -0.24
CA MET A 55 -4.56 -12.15 -0.07
C MET A 55 -5.15 -12.36 1.32
N ASP A 56 -6.21 -13.12 1.40
CA ASP A 56 -6.81 -13.49 2.69
C ASP A 56 -5.83 -14.29 3.55
N GLY A 57 -5.66 -13.91 4.81
CA GLY A 57 -4.77 -14.59 5.76
C GLY A 57 -3.28 -14.35 5.53
N GLN A 58 -2.91 -13.44 4.61
CA GLN A 58 -1.49 -13.23 4.29
C GLN A 58 -0.70 -12.69 5.47
N ILE A 59 -1.27 -11.82 6.30
CA ILE A 59 -0.57 -11.22 7.44
C ILE A 59 -0.28 -12.27 8.50
N ALA A 60 -1.26 -13.10 8.84
CA ALA A 60 -1.10 -14.20 9.80
C ALA A 60 0.03 -15.17 9.39
N VAL A 61 0.05 -15.58 8.12
CA VAL A 61 1.07 -16.52 7.62
C VAL A 61 2.45 -15.89 7.54
N ILE A 62 2.55 -14.61 7.19
CA ILE A 62 3.83 -13.86 7.22
C ILE A 62 4.34 -13.75 8.65
N ARG A 63 3.49 -13.36 9.63
CA ARG A 63 3.89 -13.22 11.03
C ARG A 63 4.39 -14.56 11.60
N ASP A 64 3.62 -15.63 11.39
CA ASP A 64 4.01 -16.97 11.82
C ASP A 64 5.34 -17.42 11.20
N ALA A 65 5.57 -17.15 9.92
CA ALA A 65 6.82 -17.51 9.25
C ALA A 65 8.03 -16.71 9.77
N LEU A 66 7.86 -15.41 10.00
CA LEU A 66 8.91 -14.57 10.58
C LEU A 66 9.26 -15.02 12.00
N ASP A 67 8.26 -15.31 12.83
CA ASP A 67 8.46 -15.75 14.21
C ASP A 67 9.15 -17.11 14.31
N ARG A 68 8.76 -18.08 13.49
CA ARG A 68 9.43 -19.39 13.40
C ARG A 68 10.90 -19.31 13.02
N GLU A 69 11.27 -18.33 12.20
CA GLU A 69 12.65 -18.09 11.76
C GLU A 69 13.42 -17.14 12.69
N GLY A 70 12.81 -16.72 13.81
CA GLY A 70 13.43 -15.88 14.84
C GLY A 70 13.45 -14.38 14.52
N PHE A 71 12.68 -13.93 13.53
CA PHE A 71 12.56 -12.51 13.15
C PHE A 71 11.38 -11.82 13.84
N THR A 72 11.26 -11.99 15.16
CA THR A 72 10.17 -11.45 15.97
C THR A 72 10.13 -9.92 16.00
N ASP A 73 11.25 -9.25 15.75
CA ASP A 73 11.37 -7.79 15.74
C ASP A 73 11.08 -7.15 14.36
N VAL A 74 10.82 -7.97 13.32
CA VAL A 74 10.47 -7.45 12.00
C VAL A 74 9.00 -7.11 11.94
N SER A 75 8.70 -5.82 11.77
CA SER A 75 7.33 -5.30 11.72
C SER A 75 6.65 -5.61 10.37
N ILE A 76 5.33 -5.70 10.39
CA ILE A 76 4.49 -5.89 9.21
C ILE A 76 3.60 -4.66 9.00
N MET A 77 3.75 -3.96 7.87
CA MET A 77 2.85 -2.91 7.43
C MET A 77 1.89 -3.47 6.37
N ALA A 78 0.67 -3.74 6.77
CA ALA A 78 -0.34 -4.34 5.90
C ALA A 78 -0.96 -3.33 4.93
N TYR A 79 -1.12 -3.69 3.67
CA TYR A 79 -1.92 -2.94 2.70
C TYR A 79 -3.40 -3.27 2.87
N SER A 80 -3.98 -2.95 4.01
CA SER A 80 -5.29 -3.42 4.46
C SER A 80 -6.45 -2.90 3.61
N ALA A 81 -6.41 -1.63 3.20
CA ALA A 81 -7.44 -1.02 2.36
C ALA A 81 -6.83 -0.57 1.02
N LYS A 82 -6.66 -1.51 0.10
CA LYS A 82 -6.08 -1.23 -1.23
C LYS A 82 -7.12 -1.44 -2.32
N TYR A 83 -7.50 -0.34 -2.97
CA TYR A 83 -8.55 -0.30 -3.98
C TYR A 83 -8.04 -0.51 -5.40
N ALA A 84 -8.87 -1.12 -6.26
CA ALA A 84 -8.63 -1.27 -7.69
C ALA A 84 -8.78 0.09 -8.39
N SER A 85 -7.74 0.92 -8.33
CA SER A 85 -7.79 2.32 -8.72
C SER A 85 -7.28 2.58 -10.14
N ALA A 86 -7.92 3.53 -10.84
CA ALA A 86 -7.43 4.09 -12.09
C ALA A 86 -6.15 4.93 -11.91
N PHE A 87 -5.90 5.44 -10.70
CA PHE A 87 -4.73 6.28 -10.38
C PHE A 87 -3.39 5.52 -10.32
N PHE A 88 -3.38 4.22 -10.61
CA PHE A 88 -2.14 3.44 -10.75
C PHE A 88 -1.52 3.51 -12.16
N GLY A 89 -2.11 4.26 -13.10
CA GLY A 89 -1.67 4.32 -14.50
C GLY A 89 -0.18 4.62 -14.66
N PRO A 90 0.34 5.78 -14.21
CA PRO A 90 1.75 6.15 -14.43
C PRO A 90 2.74 5.14 -13.86
N PHE A 91 2.41 4.50 -12.75
CA PHE A 91 3.25 3.44 -12.17
C PHE A 91 3.26 2.17 -13.05
N ARG A 92 2.11 1.79 -13.62
CA ARG A 92 2.04 0.63 -14.53
C ARG A 92 2.90 0.82 -15.76
N ASP A 93 2.91 2.03 -16.31
CA ASP A 93 3.73 2.40 -17.47
C ASP A 93 5.23 2.38 -17.09
N ALA A 94 5.59 2.92 -15.94
CA ALA A 94 6.97 3.00 -15.47
C ALA A 94 7.62 1.62 -15.24
N VAL A 95 6.84 0.61 -14.82
CA VAL A 95 7.33 -0.76 -14.58
C VAL A 95 7.08 -1.72 -15.76
N ASN A 96 6.71 -1.20 -16.93
CA ASN A 96 6.38 -2.00 -18.13
C ASN A 96 5.48 -3.20 -17.80
N CYS A 97 4.39 -2.95 -17.06
CA CYS A 97 3.54 -4.01 -16.53
C CYS A 97 2.92 -4.84 -17.64
N SER A 98 3.26 -6.13 -17.69
CA SER A 98 2.75 -7.09 -18.68
C SER A 98 1.29 -7.53 -18.42
N LEU A 99 0.65 -7.00 -17.39
CA LEU A 99 -0.69 -7.38 -16.94
C LEU A 99 -1.72 -7.31 -18.09
N LYS A 100 -2.33 -8.46 -18.39
CA LYS A 100 -3.52 -8.56 -19.23
C LYS A 100 -4.75 -8.68 -18.31
N GLY A 101 -5.74 -7.78 -18.46
CA GLY A 101 -6.91 -7.75 -17.60
C GLY A 101 -6.79 -6.71 -16.47
N ASP A 102 -7.42 -6.98 -15.35
CA ASP A 102 -7.45 -6.09 -14.18
C ASP A 102 -7.13 -6.84 -12.86
N ARG A 103 -7.18 -6.14 -11.74
CA ARG A 103 -6.92 -6.68 -10.39
C ARG A 103 -8.16 -6.67 -9.50
N LYS A 104 -9.34 -6.53 -10.08
CA LYS A 104 -10.61 -6.40 -9.34
C LYS A 104 -11.00 -7.66 -8.57
N THR A 105 -10.37 -8.79 -8.87
CA THR A 105 -10.63 -10.06 -8.19
C THR A 105 -9.99 -10.15 -6.80
N TYR A 106 -9.02 -9.27 -6.48
CA TYR A 106 -8.32 -9.27 -5.21
C TYR A 106 -8.00 -7.87 -4.65
N GLN A 107 -8.15 -6.81 -5.42
CA GLN A 107 -8.17 -5.44 -4.90
C GLN A 107 -9.61 -5.00 -4.67
N GLN A 108 -9.82 -4.21 -3.63
CA GLN A 108 -11.15 -3.77 -3.21
C GLN A 108 -11.86 -2.93 -4.28
N ASP A 109 -13.17 -3.07 -4.37
CA ASP A 109 -13.98 -2.31 -5.31
C ASP A 109 -14.14 -0.84 -4.83
N PRO A 110 -13.82 0.18 -5.66
CA PRO A 110 -13.86 1.59 -5.26
C PRO A 110 -15.12 2.06 -4.54
N PRO A 111 -16.36 1.66 -4.90
CA PRO A 111 -17.55 2.06 -4.18
C PRO A 111 -17.76 1.33 -2.84
N ASN A 112 -16.96 0.31 -2.52
CA ASN A 112 -17.15 -0.50 -1.31
C ASN A 112 -16.28 -0.01 -0.14
N ARG A 113 -16.74 1.05 0.55
CA ARG A 113 -16.09 1.59 1.74
C ARG A 113 -16.00 0.60 2.91
N ARG A 114 -17.02 -0.27 3.08
CA ARG A 114 -17.10 -1.17 4.23
C ARG A 114 -16.07 -2.29 4.20
N GLU A 115 -15.66 -2.73 3.02
CA GLU A 115 -14.66 -3.76 2.84
C GLU A 115 -13.29 -3.30 3.35
N GLY A 116 -12.89 -2.05 3.05
CA GLY A 116 -11.65 -1.49 3.56
C GLY A 116 -11.53 -1.54 5.08
N LEU A 117 -12.63 -1.21 5.78
CA LEU A 117 -12.68 -1.29 7.24
C LEU A 117 -12.62 -2.75 7.74
N ARG A 118 -13.36 -3.66 7.09
CA ARG A 118 -13.38 -5.07 7.45
C ARG A 118 -11.99 -5.70 7.32
N GLU A 119 -11.34 -5.51 6.18
CA GLU A 119 -9.99 -6.04 5.92
C GLU A 119 -8.95 -5.46 6.89
N THR A 120 -9.07 -4.18 7.22
CA THR A 120 -8.22 -3.57 8.26
C THR A 120 -8.35 -4.28 9.61
N LEU A 121 -9.56 -4.58 10.05
CA LEU A 121 -9.79 -5.30 11.31
C LEU A 121 -9.27 -6.73 11.27
N LEU A 122 -9.35 -7.41 10.11
CA LEU A 122 -8.79 -8.74 9.93
C LEU A 122 -7.26 -8.71 9.99
N ASP A 123 -6.60 -7.80 9.26
CA ASP A 123 -5.15 -7.65 9.28
C ASP A 123 -4.60 -7.32 10.68
N LEU A 124 -5.32 -6.47 11.43
CA LEU A 124 -4.99 -6.20 12.84
C LEU A 124 -5.08 -7.45 13.71
N ALA A 125 -6.14 -8.26 13.54
CA ALA A 125 -6.30 -9.52 14.27
C ALA A 125 -5.25 -10.57 13.86
N GLU A 126 -4.73 -10.51 12.65
CA GLU A 126 -3.67 -11.35 12.10
C GLU A 126 -2.26 -10.91 12.52
N GLY A 127 -2.11 -9.77 13.20
CA GLY A 127 -0.84 -9.31 13.74
C GLY A 127 -0.11 -8.26 12.92
N ALA A 128 -0.83 -7.42 12.16
CA ALA A 128 -0.24 -6.24 11.53
C ALA A 128 0.23 -5.24 12.59
N ASP A 129 1.45 -4.72 12.43
CA ASP A 129 2.01 -3.65 13.28
C ASP A 129 1.64 -2.25 12.78
N LEU A 130 1.35 -2.11 11.51
CA LEU A 130 0.82 -0.92 10.85
C LEU A 130 -0.19 -1.34 9.79
N VAL A 131 -1.18 -0.48 9.55
CA VAL A 131 -2.18 -0.68 8.48
C VAL A 131 -2.11 0.46 7.47
N MET A 132 -2.50 0.22 6.21
CA MET A 132 -2.36 1.20 5.14
C MET A 132 -3.63 1.31 4.29
N VAL A 133 -3.98 2.55 3.94
CA VAL A 133 -4.98 2.88 2.91
C VAL A 133 -4.28 3.31 1.62
N LYS A 134 -4.69 2.74 0.47
CA LYS A 134 -4.14 3.01 -0.86
C LYS A 134 -5.22 2.91 -1.94
N PRO A 135 -5.41 3.95 -2.78
CA PRO A 135 -4.80 5.29 -2.77
C PRO A 135 -5.20 6.14 -1.56
N ALA A 136 -4.60 7.34 -1.42
CA ALA A 136 -4.87 8.24 -0.29
C ALA A 136 -5.93 9.30 -0.59
N SER A 137 -5.68 10.20 -1.56
CA SER A 137 -6.39 11.48 -1.70
C SER A 137 -7.88 11.34 -2.03
N HIS A 138 -8.26 10.26 -2.75
CA HIS A 138 -9.66 9.99 -3.12
C HIS A 138 -10.35 9.00 -2.18
N TYR A 139 -9.68 8.60 -1.09
CA TYR A 139 -10.15 7.64 -0.09
C TYR A 139 -9.95 8.17 1.34
N LEU A 140 -10.02 9.50 1.53
CA LEU A 140 -9.86 10.13 2.84
C LEU A 140 -10.97 9.73 3.81
N ASP A 141 -12.15 9.41 3.31
CA ASP A 141 -13.25 8.86 4.09
C ASP A 141 -12.94 7.46 4.64
N VAL A 142 -12.34 6.59 3.81
CA VAL A 142 -11.86 5.26 4.24
C VAL A 142 -10.71 5.42 5.23
N LEU A 143 -9.78 6.34 4.96
CA LEU A 143 -8.65 6.62 5.85
C LEU A 143 -9.13 7.07 7.23
N SER A 144 -10.15 7.92 7.27
CA SER A 144 -10.74 8.39 8.53
C SER A 144 -11.39 7.24 9.32
N ASP A 145 -12.13 6.34 8.64
CA ASP A 145 -12.73 5.17 9.29
C ASP A 145 -11.66 4.22 9.85
N VAL A 146 -10.60 3.98 9.07
CA VAL A 146 -9.49 3.12 9.49
C VAL A 146 -8.77 3.73 10.68
N ALA A 147 -8.50 5.04 10.67
CA ALA A 147 -7.86 5.73 11.77
C ALA A 147 -8.70 5.70 13.06
N GLU A 148 -10.03 5.73 12.95
CA GLU A 148 -10.93 5.67 14.12
C GLU A 148 -10.88 4.32 14.84
N VAL A 149 -10.69 3.23 14.11
CA VAL A 149 -10.70 1.87 14.69
C VAL A 149 -9.31 1.30 14.96
N SER A 150 -8.27 1.85 14.34
CA SER A 150 -6.91 1.35 14.46
C SER A 150 -6.29 1.69 15.82
N GLN A 151 -5.64 0.70 16.43
CA GLN A 151 -4.81 0.88 17.62
C GLN A 151 -3.30 0.86 17.31
N VAL A 152 -2.97 0.76 16.02
CA VAL A 152 -1.60 0.82 15.50
C VAL A 152 -1.48 1.99 14.52
N PRO A 153 -0.26 2.45 14.17
CA PRO A 153 -0.09 3.55 13.24
C PRO A 153 -0.74 3.27 11.88
N VAL A 154 -1.36 4.30 11.31
CA VAL A 154 -2.04 4.25 10.01
C VAL A 154 -1.19 4.93 8.95
N ALA A 155 -0.86 4.20 7.90
CA ALA A 155 -0.19 4.71 6.72
C ALA A 155 -1.19 5.05 5.61
N ALA A 156 -0.86 6.04 4.80
CA ALA A 156 -1.59 6.35 3.58
C ALA A 156 -0.64 6.47 2.40
N TYR A 157 -0.99 5.86 1.27
CA TYR A 157 -0.15 5.89 0.07
C TYR A 157 -0.74 6.82 -0.99
N GLN A 158 -0.12 7.98 -1.18
CA GLN A 158 -0.41 8.88 -2.29
C GLN A 158 0.26 8.33 -3.56
N VAL A 159 -0.56 7.81 -4.47
CA VAL A 159 -0.09 7.03 -5.60
C VAL A 159 0.31 7.86 -6.81
N SER A 160 0.94 7.23 -7.79
CA SER A 160 1.54 7.89 -8.96
C SER A 160 0.59 8.75 -9.77
N GLY A 161 -0.68 8.35 -9.92
CA GLY A 161 -1.67 9.15 -10.62
C GLY A 161 -2.10 10.39 -9.83
N GLU A 162 -2.18 10.29 -8.50
CA GLU A 162 -2.48 11.43 -7.63
C GLU A 162 -1.34 12.47 -7.69
N TYR A 163 -0.09 12.00 -7.63
CA TYR A 163 1.11 12.80 -7.86
C TYR A 163 1.10 13.45 -9.25
N ALA A 164 0.91 12.66 -10.31
CA ALA A 164 0.97 13.14 -11.68
C ALA A 164 -0.10 14.18 -12.02
N MET A 165 -1.30 14.09 -11.45
CA MET A 165 -2.37 15.07 -11.63
C MET A 165 -1.97 16.46 -11.10
N LEU A 166 -1.40 16.53 -9.90
CA LEU A 166 -0.94 17.79 -9.32
C LEU A 166 0.24 18.38 -10.10
N GLU A 167 1.22 17.54 -10.48
CA GLU A 167 2.35 18.01 -11.29
C GLU A 167 1.90 18.52 -12.66
N ALA A 168 0.97 17.84 -13.32
CA ALA A 168 0.44 18.28 -14.61
C ALA A 168 -0.32 19.62 -14.49
N ALA A 169 -1.16 19.78 -13.47
CA ALA A 169 -1.87 21.02 -13.23
C ALA A 169 -0.91 22.18 -12.92
N ALA A 170 0.13 21.92 -12.13
CA ALA A 170 1.16 22.89 -11.80
C ALA A 170 1.99 23.29 -13.03
N ALA A 171 2.39 22.34 -13.86
CA ALA A 171 3.14 22.57 -15.08
C ALA A 171 2.36 23.44 -16.10
N ASN A 172 1.03 23.37 -16.08
CA ASN A 172 0.17 24.25 -16.89
C ASN A 172 -0.13 25.60 -16.23
N GLY A 173 0.41 25.89 -15.05
CA GLY A 173 0.18 27.15 -14.34
C GLY A 173 -1.23 27.31 -13.76
N TRP A 174 -1.98 26.25 -13.62
CA TRP A 174 -3.36 26.29 -13.12
C TRP A 174 -3.43 26.32 -11.58
N ILE A 175 -2.38 25.84 -10.92
CA ILE A 175 -2.29 25.78 -9.45
C ILE A 175 -0.89 26.19 -8.98
N ASP A 176 -0.80 26.69 -7.75
CA ASP A 176 0.47 26.87 -7.05
C ASP A 176 0.97 25.50 -6.55
N ARG A 177 2.05 25.03 -7.17
CA ARG A 177 2.59 23.69 -6.93
C ARG A 177 2.96 23.45 -5.45
N ARG A 178 3.75 24.37 -4.85
CA ARG A 178 4.24 24.22 -3.47
C ARG A 178 3.06 24.18 -2.48
N ARG A 179 2.12 25.10 -2.61
CA ARG A 179 0.94 25.17 -1.75
C ARG A 179 0.06 23.93 -1.89
N CYS A 180 -0.17 23.44 -3.12
CA CYS A 180 -1.00 22.27 -3.36
C CYS A 180 -0.37 20.97 -2.87
N ILE A 181 0.97 20.84 -2.95
CA ILE A 181 1.68 19.72 -2.32
C ILE A 181 1.44 19.74 -0.80
N GLY A 182 1.68 20.87 -0.14
CA GLY A 182 1.47 21.01 1.31
C GLY A 182 0.04 20.76 1.73
N GLU A 183 -0.94 21.30 1.00
CA GLU A 183 -2.37 21.13 1.29
C GLU A 183 -2.82 19.67 1.09
N SER A 184 -2.36 19.01 0.03
CA SER A 184 -2.63 17.60 -0.24
C SER A 184 -2.11 16.70 0.88
N LEU A 185 -0.87 16.87 1.30
CA LEU A 185 -0.29 16.09 2.40
C LEU A 185 -0.99 16.39 3.73
N THR A 186 -1.30 17.65 4.00
CA THR A 186 -2.06 18.06 5.19
C THR A 186 -3.44 17.40 5.22
N SER A 187 -4.12 17.28 4.07
CA SER A 187 -5.43 16.65 4.00
C SER A 187 -5.39 15.17 4.38
N ILE A 188 -4.32 14.47 3.96
CA ILE A 188 -4.10 13.06 4.28
C ILE A 188 -3.83 12.88 5.78
N VAL A 189 -2.93 13.70 6.36
CA VAL A 189 -2.64 13.67 7.81
C VAL A 189 -3.87 14.04 8.63
N ARG A 190 -4.61 15.07 8.23
CA ARG A 190 -5.86 15.47 8.88
C ARG A 190 -6.94 14.39 8.86
N ALA A 191 -6.94 13.54 7.84
CA ALA A 191 -7.84 12.39 7.77
C ALA A 191 -7.42 11.22 8.67
N GLY A 192 -6.26 11.30 9.33
CA GLY A 192 -5.83 10.36 10.36
C GLY A 192 -4.59 9.53 10.01
N ALA A 193 -3.84 9.86 8.95
CA ALA A 193 -2.60 9.18 8.65
C ALA A 193 -1.47 9.62 9.61
N ASP A 194 -0.78 8.65 10.21
CA ASP A 194 0.47 8.86 10.96
C ASP A 194 1.69 8.89 10.04
N LEU A 195 1.61 8.15 8.91
CA LEU A 195 2.65 8.08 7.90
C LEU A 195 2.07 8.30 6.51
N VAL A 196 2.79 9.07 5.69
CA VAL A 196 2.39 9.29 4.29
C VAL A 196 3.50 8.81 3.36
N LEU A 197 3.19 7.84 2.51
CA LEU A 197 4.04 7.43 1.41
C LEU A 197 3.70 8.31 0.21
N THR A 198 4.67 9.08 -0.27
CA THR A 198 4.47 10.02 -1.38
C THR A 198 5.72 10.13 -2.23
N TYR A 199 5.54 10.45 -3.51
CA TYR A 199 6.65 10.74 -4.43
C TYR A 199 7.35 12.07 -4.10
N TRP A 200 6.70 12.95 -3.32
CA TRP A 200 7.30 14.20 -2.82
C TRP A 200 8.01 14.06 -1.48
N ALA A 201 8.24 12.87 -0.93
CA ALA A 201 8.69 12.70 0.44
C ALA A 201 9.93 13.53 0.80
N ILE A 202 10.95 13.56 -0.06
CA ILE A 202 12.18 14.34 0.16
C ILE A 202 11.90 15.84 0.09
N GLU A 203 11.18 16.28 -0.97
CA GLU A 203 10.83 17.68 -1.17
C GLU A 203 9.91 18.20 -0.06
N ALA A 204 8.89 17.44 0.32
CA ALA A 204 7.99 17.79 1.40
C ALA A 204 8.73 17.92 2.74
N ALA A 205 9.67 17.03 3.04
CA ALA A 205 10.49 17.13 4.25
C ALA A 205 11.35 18.40 4.27
N GLN A 206 11.83 18.87 3.11
CA GLN A 206 12.55 20.14 3.00
C GLN A 206 11.59 21.33 3.19
N MET A 207 10.45 21.31 2.49
CA MET A 207 9.42 22.36 2.59
C MET A 207 8.97 22.60 4.03
N PHE A 208 8.62 21.53 4.75
CA PHE A 208 8.15 21.65 6.13
C PHE A 208 9.23 22.07 7.13
N ARG A 209 10.52 21.86 6.83
CA ARG A 209 11.61 22.41 7.68
C ARG A 209 11.82 23.90 7.46
N GLU A 210 11.56 24.41 6.26
CA GLU A 210 11.69 25.85 5.96
C GLU A 210 10.55 26.67 6.58
N ASP A 211 9.39 26.04 6.81
CA ASP A 211 8.19 26.68 7.35
C ASP A 211 8.12 26.64 8.91
N LEU A 212 9.09 25.94 9.58
CA LEU A 212 9.27 25.90 11.03
C LEU A 212 10.26 26.94 11.51
#